data_18099c484898482bb261ae03d679db24
#
_entry.id   18099c484898482bb261ae03d679db24
#
_cell.length_a   1.000
_cell.length_b   1.000
_cell.length_c   1.000
_cell.angle_alpha   90.00
_cell.angle_beta   90.00
_cell.angle_gamma   90.00
#
_symmetry.space_group_name_H-M   'P 1'
#
loop_
_entity.id
_entity.type
_entity.pdbx_description
1 polymer ?
#
loop_
_entity_poly.entity_id
_entity_poly.type
_entity_poly.pdbx_seq_one_letter_code
_entity_poly.pdbx_strand_id
1 'polypeptide(L)'
;IPNGASIVMTRMDGSSVIRPCTYIDDYHTLVGSNVYHICEFAEAAQRTGTVYEPLDPKQLPAETGYYEIYQIDNVGKVDYAFMRYERAKGKLRAAHYRKTFAGVLAPNMTLEELYRKHNADTRPFCRQMRSLSESDVLIVKRGSKKKAYYVDAVGFQEVPNFLKGLQKPKERGEAR
;
A
#
# COMPACT_ATOMS: atom_id res chain seq x y z
N ILE A 1 17.41 -6.77 3.22
CA ILE A 1 16.41 -7.86 3.16
C ILE A 1 15.86 -7.92 1.74
N PRO A 2 15.85 -9.10 1.11
CA PRO A 2 15.33 -9.22 -0.26
C PRO A 2 13.86 -8.87 -0.33
N ASN A 3 13.47 -8.29 -1.47
CA ASN A 3 12.07 -7.97 -1.73
C ASN A 3 11.23 -9.26 -1.72
N GLY A 4 10.12 -9.24 -0.99
CA GLY A 4 9.24 -10.40 -0.87
C GLY A 4 9.67 -11.41 0.17
N ALA A 5 10.79 -11.18 0.86
CA ALA A 5 11.19 -12.05 1.94
C ALA A 5 10.26 -11.87 3.15
N SER A 6 10.11 -12.91 3.92
CA SER A 6 9.45 -12.82 5.23
C SER A 6 10.50 -12.73 6.31
N ILE A 7 10.15 -12.10 7.41
CA ILE A 7 11.02 -11.99 8.57
C ILE A 7 10.28 -12.50 9.81
N VAL A 8 11.05 -13.07 10.73
CA VAL A 8 10.59 -13.40 12.07
C VAL A 8 10.99 -12.25 12.97
N MET A 9 10.02 -11.68 13.63
CA MET A 9 10.24 -10.64 14.64
C MET A 9 10.16 -11.29 16.00
N THR A 10 11.28 -11.34 16.71
CA THR A 10 11.33 -11.87 18.09
C THR A 10 11.45 -10.71 19.05
N ARG A 11 10.48 -10.56 19.93
CA ARG A 11 10.45 -9.50 20.94
C ARG A 11 11.25 -9.89 22.17
N MET A 12 11.53 -8.91 23.03
CA MET A 12 12.27 -9.14 24.27
C MET A 12 11.60 -10.17 25.20
N ASP A 13 10.28 -10.27 25.14
CA ASP A 13 9.53 -11.25 25.94
C ASP A 13 9.59 -12.66 25.38
N GLY A 14 10.31 -12.85 24.27
CA GLY A 14 10.44 -14.17 23.62
C GLY A 14 9.33 -14.50 22.64
N SER A 15 8.30 -13.67 22.55
CA SER A 15 7.22 -13.89 21.56
C SER A 15 7.73 -13.61 20.15
N SER A 16 7.24 -14.38 19.18
CA SER A 16 7.64 -14.24 17.79
C SER A 16 6.44 -14.08 16.88
N VAL A 17 6.62 -13.26 15.83
CA VAL A 17 5.59 -13.04 14.80
C VAL A 17 6.28 -13.05 13.44
N ILE A 18 5.65 -13.67 12.46
CA ILE A 18 6.15 -13.66 11.10
C ILE A 18 5.53 -12.48 10.34
N ARG A 19 6.36 -11.73 9.62
CA ARG A 19 5.90 -10.60 8.81
C ARG A 19 6.59 -10.62 7.45
N PRO A 20 5.85 -10.39 6.37
CA PRO A 20 6.49 -10.19 5.08
C PRO A 20 7.21 -8.84 5.04
N CYS A 21 8.25 -8.79 4.23
CA CYS A 21 9.04 -7.59 4.04
C CYS A 21 9.05 -7.28 2.54
N THR A 22 8.68 -6.08 2.17
CA THR A 22 8.58 -5.68 0.77
C THR A 22 9.30 -4.36 0.55
N TYR A 23 10.15 -4.34 -0.47
CA TYR A 23 10.78 -3.12 -0.92
C TYR A 23 9.74 -2.18 -1.53
N ILE A 24 9.79 -0.93 -1.16
CA ILE A 24 8.93 0.11 -1.72
C ILE A 24 9.77 1.06 -2.59
N ASP A 25 10.81 1.61 -2.01
CA ASP A 25 11.76 2.47 -2.71
C ASP A 25 13.10 2.46 -1.97
N ASP A 26 14.04 3.29 -2.38
CA ASP A 26 15.39 3.30 -1.82
C ASP A 26 15.45 3.67 -0.34
N TYR A 27 14.41 4.28 0.18
CA TYR A 27 14.38 4.78 1.56
C TYR A 27 13.34 4.09 2.44
N HIS A 28 12.43 3.32 1.85
CA HIS A 28 11.29 2.77 2.57
C HIS A 28 11.17 1.27 2.37
N THR A 29 10.79 0.60 3.43
CA THR A 29 10.46 -0.82 3.40
C THR A 29 9.14 -1.07 4.10
N LEU A 30 8.44 -2.09 3.65
CA LEU A 30 7.21 -2.56 4.29
C LEU A 30 7.56 -3.76 5.15
N VAL A 31 7.17 -3.69 6.43
CA VAL A 31 7.30 -4.83 7.35
C VAL A 31 5.92 -5.09 7.93
N GLY A 32 5.36 -6.23 7.61
CA GLY A 32 3.98 -6.50 7.95
C GLY A 32 3.05 -5.59 7.17
N SER A 33 2.28 -4.78 7.87
CA SER A 33 1.36 -3.83 7.26
C SER A 33 1.80 -2.37 7.44
N ASN A 34 3.03 -2.16 7.91
CA ASN A 34 3.55 -0.82 8.17
C ASN A 34 4.72 -0.49 7.27
N VAL A 35 4.72 0.74 6.76
CA VAL A 35 5.84 1.27 5.99
C VAL A 35 6.78 1.98 6.95
N TYR A 36 8.06 1.68 6.82
CA TYR A 36 9.11 2.30 7.62
C TYR A 36 10.14 2.95 6.72
N HIS A 37 10.61 4.10 7.12
CA HIS A 37 11.89 4.59 6.63
C HIS A 37 12.98 3.63 7.16
N ILE A 38 13.97 3.33 6.34
CA ILE A 38 14.99 2.34 6.69
C ILE A 38 15.66 2.69 8.02
N CYS A 39 15.99 3.96 8.22
CA CYS A 39 16.63 4.41 9.46
C CYS A 39 15.70 4.26 10.66
N GLU A 40 14.43 4.64 10.51
CA GLU A 40 13.45 4.52 11.58
C GLU A 40 13.22 3.06 11.98
N PHE A 41 13.22 2.17 11.01
CA PHE A 41 13.07 0.74 11.27
C PHE A 41 14.23 0.22 12.12
N ALA A 42 15.46 0.57 11.75
CA ALA A 42 16.65 0.14 12.48
C ALA A 42 16.67 0.69 13.91
N GLU A 43 16.33 1.95 14.09
CA GLU A 43 16.26 2.59 15.40
C GLU A 43 15.18 1.96 16.27
N ALA A 44 14.02 1.69 15.71
CA ALA A 44 12.92 1.07 16.44
C ALA A 44 13.30 -0.34 16.89
N ALA A 45 13.97 -1.10 16.04
CA ALA A 45 14.45 -2.43 16.38
C ALA A 45 15.42 -2.38 17.55
N GLN A 46 16.38 -1.48 17.50
CA GLN A 46 17.35 -1.29 18.58
C GLN A 46 16.68 -0.89 19.89
N ARG A 47 15.79 0.09 19.82
CA ARG A 47 15.12 0.64 21.00
C ARG A 47 14.25 -0.40 21.71
N THR A 48 13.59 -1.25 20.94
CA THR A 48 12.67 -2.25 21.50
C THR A 48 13.33 -3.59 21.80
N GLY A 49 14.60 -3.76 21.44
CA GLY A 49 15.28 -5.04 21.59
C GLY A 49 14.71 -6.14 20.71
N THR A 50 14.03 -5.77 19.63
CA THR A 50 13.42 -6.73 18.72
C THR A 50 14.47 -7.25 17.74
N VAL A 51 14.53 -8.58 17.58
CA VAL A 51 15.41 -9.23 16.62
C VAL A 51 14.64 -9.63 15.38
N TYR A 52 15.21 -9.38 14.21
CA TYR A 52 14.61 -9.69 12.91
C TYR A 52 15.49 -10.68 12.16
N GLU A 53 14.89 -11.78 11.74
CA GLU A 53 15.59 -12.83 11.00
C GLU A 53 14.83 -13.16 9.71
N PRO A 54 15.54 -13.46 8.61
CA PRO A 54 14.88 -13.88 7.37
C PRO A 54 14.08 -15.16 7.55
N LEU A 55 12.97 -15.26 6.85
CA LEU A 55 12.11 -16.43 6.84
C LEU A 55 11.75 -16.81 5.41
N ASP A 56 11.55 -18.10 5.16
CA ASP A 56 11.11 -18.57 3.84
C ASP A 56 9.69 -18.03 3.55
N PRO A 57 9.49 -17.35 2.40
CA PRO A 57 8.17 -16.83 2.02
C PRO A 57 7.08 -17.92 1.96
N LYS A 58 7.45 -19.17 1.78
CA LYS A 58 6.49 -20.28 1.74
C LYS A 58 5.75 -20.51 3.05
N GLN A 59 6.25 -19.93 4.15
CA GLN A 59 5.63 -20.06 5.46
C GLN A 59 4.54 -19.05 5.74
N LEU A 60 4.26 -18.13 4.78
CA LEU A 60 3.12 -17.22 4.91
C LEU A 60 1.82 -17.98 4.64
N PRO A 61 0.71 -17.56 5.31
CA PRO A 61 -0.60 -18.13 4.97
C PRO A 61 -0.89 -17.98 3.49
N ALA A 62 -1.42 -19.04 2.89
CA ALA A 62 -1.62 -19.11 1.44
C ALA A 62 -2.54 -18.01 0.91
N GLU A 63 -3.47 -17.53 1.74
CA GLU A 63 -4.45 -16.51 1.34
C GLU A 63 -4.00 -15.09 1.61
N THR A 64 -2.76 -14.90 2.07
CA THR A 64 -2.22 -13.57 2.30
C THR A 64 -2.08 -12.85 0.97
N GLY A 65 -2.65 -11.66 0.91
CA GLY A 65 -2.57 -10.80 -0.27
C GLY A 65 -1.75 -9.55 0.01
N TYR A 66 -1.81 -8.64 -0.94
CA TYR A 66 -1.14 -7.35 -0.86
C TYR A 66 -2.07 -6.27 -1.37
N TYR A 67 -1.87 -5.05 -0.89
CA TYR A 67 -2.60 -3.91 -1.41
C TYR A 67 -1.68 -2.71 -1.56
N GLU A 68 -2.09 -1.80 -2.42
CA GLU A 68 -1.40 -0.54 -2.65
C GLU A 68 -2.41 0.59 -2.60
N ILE A 69 -1.97 1.74 -2.10
CA ILE A 69 -2.78 2.96 -2.12
C ILE A 69 -2.14 3.93 -3.11
N TYR A 70 -2.96 4.43 -4.02
CA TYR A 70 -2.57 5.47 -4.96
C TYR A 70 -3.36 6.73 -4.65
N GLN A 71 -2.67 7.84 -4.55
CA GLN A 71 -3.28 9.15 -4.29
C GLN A 71 -2.89 10.12 -5.40
N ILE A 72 -3.78 11.06 -5.69
CA ILE A 72 -3.52 12.06 -6.71
C ILE A 72 -2.28 12.85 -6.32
N ASP A 73 -1.31 12.90 -7.24
CA ASP A 73 -0.02 13.53 -7.00
C ASP A 73 -0.14 15.05 -6.91
N ASN A 74 -0.88 15.65 -7.83
CA ASN A 74 -1.10 17.10 -7.83
C ASN A 74 -2.60 17.39 -7.91
N VAL A 75 -3.21 17.60 -6.74
CA VAL A 75 -4.65 17.82 -6.62
C VAL A 75 -5.14 19.07 -7.37
N GLY A 76 -4.26 20.05 -7.54
CA GLY A 76 -4.60 21.28 -8.26
C GLY A 76 -4.66 21.13 -9.77
N LYS A 77 -4.17 20.01 -10.31
CA LYS A 77 -4.13 19.78 -11.77
C LYS A 77 -5.24 18.86 -12.27
N VAL A 78 -6.08 18.34 -11.38
CA VAL A 78 -7.20 17.50 -11.76
C VAL A 78 -8.48 18.06 -11.16
N ASP A 79 -9.58 17.92 -11.88
CA ASP A 79 -10.86 18.49 -11.47
C ASP A 79 -11.76 17.50 -10.71
N TYR A 80 -11.26 16.29 -10.46
CA TYR A 80 -12.01 15.27 -9.70
C TYR A 80 -11.39 14.92 -8.34
N ALA A 81 -10.36 15.66 -7.91
CA ALA A 81 -9.71 15.40 -6.61
C ALA A 81 -10.73 15.55 -5.47
N PHE A 82 -10.78 14.53 -4.61
CA PHE A 82 -11.70 14.44 -3.47
C PHE A 82 -13.17 14.41 -3.86
N MET A 83 -13.46 13.98 -5.09
CA MET A 83 -14.83 13.93 -5.59
C MET A 83 -15.28 12.49 -5.85
N ARG A 84 -16.60 12.29 -5.87
CA ARG A 84 -17.20 10.99 -6.16
C ARG A 84 -16.84 10.51 -7.56
N TYR A 85 -16.99 9.22 -7.77
CA TYR A 85 -16.60 8.58 -9.03
C TYR A 85 -17.27 9.19 -10.27
N GLU A 86 -18.51 9.64 -10.15
CA GLU A 86 -19.19 10.28 -11.30
C GLU A 86 -18.40 11.44 -11.87
N ARG A 87 -17.67 12.18 -11.03
CA ARG A 87 -16.84 13.29 -11.48
C ARG A 87 -15.54 12.82 -12.14
N ALA A 88 -15.06 11.66 -11.74
CA ALA A 88 -13.81 11.10 -12.28
C ALA A 88 -14.05 10.27 -13.55
N LYS A 89 -15.26 9.82 -13.77
CA LYS A 89 -15.61 8.94 -14.87
C LYS A 89 -15.20 9.55 -16.21
N GLY A 90 -14.40 8.80 -16.97
CA GLY A 90 -13.88 9.28 -18.25
C GLY A 90 -12.64 10.18 -18.14
N LYS A 91 -12.31 10.65 -16.93
CA LYS A 91 -11.15 11.54 -16.69
C LYS A 91 -10.02 10.85 -15.93
N LEU A 92 -10.33 9.77 -15.25
CA LEU A 92 -9.39 9.03 -14.42
C LEU A 92 -8.21 8.53 -15.23
N ARG A 93 -6.99 8.87 -14.80
CA ARG A 93 -5.75 8.43 -15.42
C ARG A 93 -4.75 8.01 -14.36
N ALA A 94 -4.13 6.86 -14.54
CA ALA A 94 -3.09 6.39 -13.62
C ALA A 94 -1.94 7.40 -13.52
N ALA A 95 -1.67 8.14 -14.58
CA ALA A 95 -0.62 9.16 -14.59
C ALA A 95 -0.87 10.32 -13.63
N HIS A 96 -2.10 10.53 -13.16
CA HIS A 96 -2.42 11.54 -12.17
C HIS A 96 -2.05 11.12 -10.75
N TYR A 97 -1.69 9.86 -10.55
CA TYR A 97 -1.53 9.26 -9.23
C TYR A 97 -0.09 8.85 -8.96
N ARG A 98 0.24 8.78 -7.69
CA ARG A 98 1.48 8.14 -7.23
C ARG A 98 1.15 7.13 -6.14
N LYS A 99 1.95 6.10 -6.04
CA LYS A 99 1.80 5.11 -4.97
C LYS A 99 2.29 5.72 -3.67
N THR A 100 1.44 5.77 -2.66
CA THR A 100 1.77 6.34 -1.35
C THR A 100 1.93 5.29 -0.28
N PHE A 101 1.44 4.07 -0.50
CA PHE A 101 1.50 3.01 0.48
C PHE A 101 1.42 1.65 -0.18
N ALA A 102 2.08 0.66 0.42
CA ALA A 102 1.93 -0.75 0.07
C ALA A 102 1.89 -1.56 1.36
N GLY A 103 0.98 -2.51 1.45
CA GLY A 103 0.78 -3.26 2.67
C GLY A 103 0.37 -4.70 2.43
N VAL A 104 0.38 -5.47 3.51
CA VAL A 104 -0.07 -6.86 3.51
C VAL A 104 -1.57 -6.88 3.76
N LEU A 105 -2.27 -7.66 2.95
CA LEU A 105 -3.70 -7.85 3.05
C LEU A 105 -3.98 -9.18 3.73
N ALA A 106 -4.46 -9.13 4.97
CA ALA A 106 -4.84 -10.32 5.70
C ALA A 106 -5.97 -11.06 4.95
N PRO A 107 -6.07 -12.39 5.08
CA PRO A 107 -7.01 -13.19 4.28
C PRO A 107 -8.44 -12.67 4.30
N ASN A 108 -8.92 -12.16 5.44
CA ASN A 108 -10.31 -11.75 5.60
C ASN A 108 -10.51 -10.23 5.59
N MET A 109 -9.47 -9.47 5.24
CA MET A 109 -9.56 -8.02 5.29
C MET A 109 -10.39 -7.47 4.13
N THR A 110 -11.38 -6.63 4.46
CA THR A 110 -12.27 -6.01 3.48
C THR A 110 -11.76 -4.62 3.07
N LEU A 111 -12.33 -4.09 1.99
CA LEU A 111 -12.02 -2.72 1.55
C LEU A 111 -12.43 -1.69 2.62
N GLU A 112 -13.56 -1.91 3.29
CA GLU A 112 -14.02 -1.04 4.37
C GLU A 112 -13.04 -1.02 5.54
N GLU A 113 -12.47 -2.17 5.88
CA GLU A 113 -11.45 -2.26 6.93
C GLU A 113 -10.17 -1.54 6.54
N LEU A 114 -9.75 -1.65 5.28
CA LEU A 114 -8.61 -0.88 4.76
C LEU A 114 -8.88 0.62 4.86
N TYR A 115 -10.09 1.04 4.49
CA TYR A 115 -10.48 2.44 4.58
C TYR A 115 -10.39 2.94 6.02
N ARG A 116 -10.96 2.19 6.97
CA ARG A 116 -10.90 2.58 8.38
C ARG A 116 -9.47 2.67 8.90
N LYS A 117 -8.63 1.70 8.53
CA LYS A 117 -7.23 1.66 8.96
C LYS A 117 -6.47 2.90 8.48
N HIS A 118 -6.68 3.31 7.25
CA HIS A 118 -5.94 4.42 6.64
C HIS A 118 -6.64 5.77 6.77
N ASN A 119 -7.76 5.80 7.47
CA ASN A 119 -8.49 7.04 7.77
C ASN A 119 -8.39 7.43 9.25
N ALA A 120 -7.87 6.56 10.10
CA ALA A 120 -7.72 6.81 11.53
C ALA A 120 -6.58 7.78 11.82
N ASP A 121 -6.63 8.43 12.97
CA ASP A 121 -5.56 9.33 13.42
C ASP A 121 -4.25 8.57 13.66
N THR A 122 -4.35 7.29 14.00
CA THR A 122 -3.19 6.42 14.23
C THR A 122 -2.80 5.62 12.98
N ARG A 123 -3.24 6.07 11.81
CA ARG A 123 -2.99 5.34 10.57
C ARG A 123 -1.50 5.21 10.26
N PRO A 124 -1.11 4.13 9.56
CA PRO A 124 0.28 3.97 9.15
C PRO A 124 0.74 5.15 8.30
N PHE A 125 1.97 5.60 8.52
CA PHE A 125 2.63 6.62 7.72
C PHE A 125 1.90 7.97 7.73
N CYS A 126 1.21 8.29 8.82
CA CYS A 126 0.30 9.43 8.90
C CYS A 126 0.95 10.79 8.65
N ARG A 127 2.28 10.90 8.77
CA ARG A 127 2.99 12.16 8.54
C ARG A 127 3.42 12.34 7.08
N GLN A 128 3.46 11.25 6.30
CA GLN A 128 4.01 11.26 4.95
C GLN A 128 2.95 11.11 3.86
N MET A 129 1.74 10.70 4.22
CA MET A 129 0.66 10.57 3.26
C MET A 129 -0.66 11.04 3.85
N ARG A 130 -1.57 11.47 2.98
CA ARG A 130 -2.91 11.86 3.39
C ARG A 130 -3.70 10.66 3.89
N SER A 131 -4.72 10.91 4.70
CA SER A 131 -5.72 9.88 5.00
C SER A 131 -6.38 9.43 3.71
N LEU A 132 -6.81 8.18 3.69
CA LEU A 132 -7.54 7.62 2.54
C LEU A 132 -8.86 8.38 2.37
N SER A 133 -9.11 8.88 1.19
CA SER A 133 -10.22 9.80 0.90
C SER A 133 -10.84 9.49 -0.45
N GLU A 134 -12.00 10.10 -0.71
CA GLU A 134 -12.60 10.04 -2.05
C GLU A 134 -11.57 10.41 -3.10
N SER A 135 -11.62 9.78 -4.25
CA SER A 135 -10.73 9.85 -5.39
C SER A 135 -9.43 9.06 -5.26
N ASP A 136 -9.08 8.57 -4.09
CA ASP A 136 -7.93 7.65 -3.96
C ASP A 136 -8.25 6.31 -4.62
N VAL A 137 -7.21 5.56 -4.99
CA VAL A 137 -7.38 4.24 -5.61
C VAL A 137 -6.67 3.19 -4.78
N LEU A 138 -7.41 2.13 -4.47
CA LEU A 138 -6.87 0.95 -3.80
C LEU A 138 -6.65 -0.15 -4.83
N ILE A 139 -5.45 -0.73 -4.86
CA ILE A 139 -5.19 -1.91 -5.66
C ILE A 139 -5.03 -3.08 -4.70
N VAL A 140 -5.80 -4.13 -4.94
CA VAL A 140 -5.82 -5.33 -4.09
C VAL A 140 -5.38 -6.52 -4.94
N LYS A 141 -4.40 -7.26 -4.43
CA LYS A 141 -3.92 -8.49 -5.07
C LYS A 141 -4.12 -9.66 -4.13
N ARG A 142 -4.88 -10.67 -4.59
CA ARG A 142 -5.04 -11.93 -3.89
C ARG A 142 -4.79 -13.07 -4.89
N GLY A 143 -3.76 -13.87 -4.61
CA GLY A 143 -3.33 -14.90 -5.57
C GLY A 143 -2.91 -14.26 -6.89
N SER A 144 -3.50 -14.74 -7.98
CA SER A 144 -3.24 -14.19 -9.32
C SER A 144 -4.17 -13.04 -9.70
N LYS A 145 -5.17 -12.73 -8.86
CA LYS A 145 -6.16 -11.69 -9.14
C LYS A 145 -5.71 -10.35 -8.60
N LYS A 146 -5.79 -9.33 -9.45
CA LYS A 146 -5.45 -7.97 -9.10
C LYS A 146 -6.58 -7.05 -9.55
N LYS A 147 -7.10 -6.25 -8.64
CA LYS A 147 -8.22 -5.34 -8.91
C LYS A 147 -7.94 -3.95 -8.37
N ALA A 148 -8.40 -2.93 -9.08
CA ALA A 148 -8.30 -1.54 -8.67
C ALA A 148 -9.68 -1.00 -8.32
N TYR A 149 -9.76 -0.23 -7.24
CA TYR A 149 -11.00 0.35 -6.73
C TYR A 149 -10.83 1.83 -6.46
N TYR A 150 -11.72 2.64 -7.02
CA TYR A 150 -11.81 4.06 -6.72
C TYR A 150 -12.60 4.23 -5.42
N VAL A 151 -12.08 5.03 -4.50
CA VAL A 151 -12.79 5.35 -3.25
C VAL A 151 -13.87 6.36 -3.58
N ASP A 152 -15.11 5.95 -3.47
CA ASP A 152 -16.28 6.75 -3.80
C ASP A 152 -16.88 7.39 -2.56
N ALA A 153 -17.89 8.23 -2.74
CA ALA A 153 -18.62 8.86 -1.65
C ALA A 153 -19.28 7.80 -0.76
N VAL A 154 -19.79 6.73 -1.37
CA VAL A 154 -20.30 5.57 -0.65
C VAL A 154 -19.71 4.32 -1.30
N GLY A 155 -18.90 3.61 -0.53
CA GLY A 155 -18.28 2.36 -1.02
C GLY A 155 -17.15 2.58 -2.02
N PHE A 156 -17.00 1.63 -2.93
CA PHE A 156 -15.87 1.57 -3.85
C PHE A 156 -16.36 1.20 -5.24
N GLN A 157 -15.72 1.80 -6.24
CA GLN A 157 -16.05 1.53 -7.64
C GLN A 157 -14.86 0.85 -8.31
N GLU A 158 -15.06 -0.34 -8.86
CA GLU A 158 -13.98 -1.03 -9.57
C GLU A 158 -13.60 -0.24 -10.83
N VAL A 159 -12.29 -0.05 -11.04
CA VAL A 159 -11.74 0.73 -12.15
C VAL A 159 -10.64 -0.06 -12.85
N PRO A 160 -10.99 -1.09 -13.63
CA PRO A 160 -10.00 -1.97 -14.24
C PRO A 160 -9.04 -1.25 -15.21
N ASN A 161 -9.48 -0.16 -15.82
CA ASN A 161 -8.62 0.61 -16.71
C ASN A 161 -7.46 1.29 -15.99
N PHE A 162 -7.56 1.50 -14.69
CA PHE A 162 -6.46 2.04 -13.90
C PHE A 162 -5.25 1.10 -13.93
N LEU A 163 -5.49 -0.19 -13.81
CA LEU A 163 -4.42 -1.20 -13.88
C LEU A 163 -3.73 -1.18 -15.25
N LYS A 164 -4.50 -1.02 -16.32
CA LYS A 164 -3.94 -0.93 -17.66
C LYS A 164 -3.05 0.30 -17.82
N GLY A 165 -3.44 1.41 -17.21
CA GLY A 165 -2.64 2.64 -17.22
C GLY A 165 -1.32 2.48 -16.51
N LEU A 166 -1.30 1.73 -15.41
CA LEU A 166 -0.06 1.46 -14.66
C LEU A 166 0.90 0.56 -15.41
N GLN A 167 0.40 -0.32 -16.27
CA GLN A 167 1.22 -1.27 -17.03
C GLN A 167 1.86 -0.64 -18.26
N LYS A 168 1.41 0.53 -18.69
CA LYS A 168 1.99 1.21 -19.84
C LYS A 168 3.39 1.72 -19.49
N PRO A 169 4.40 1.55 -20.39
CA PRO A 169 5.73 2.12 -20.16
C PRO A 169 5.62 3.63 -20.00
N LYS A 170 6.32 4.13 -19.08
CA LYS A 170 6.48 5.58 -19.03
C LYS A 170 7.35 5.98 -20.18
N GLU A 171 7.24 6.42 -20.96
CA GLU A 171 7.99 6.71 -22.02
C GLU A 171 8.32 7.65 -22.30
N ARG A 172 8.09 7.34 -22.11
CA ARG A 172 8.02 7.73 -22.28
C ARG A 172 8.40 8.48 -21.92
N GLY A 173 8.93 8.38 -21.42
CA GLY A 173 9.11 8.80 -21.02
C GLY A 173 9.81 9.26 -21.02
N GLU A 174 9.84 9.12 -21.10
CA GLU A 174 10.20 9.12 -21.36
C GLU A 174 10.66 9.66 -22.04
N ALA A 175 10.98 9.60 -22.06
CA ALA A 175 11.29 9.74 -22.75
C ALA A 175 11.46 10.64 -23.16
N ARG A 176 11.63 10.98 -23.40
CA ARG A 176 11.59 11.51 -23.77
C ARG A 176 11.89 12.42 -23.71
#